data_bbe2eb690d0e54dacd7620f733e967cc
#
_entry.id   bbe2eb690d0e54dacd7620f733e967cc
#
_cell.length_a   1.000
_cell.length_b   1.000
_cell.length_c   1.000
_cell.angle_alpha   90.00
_cell.angle_beta   90.00
_cell.angle_gamma   90.00
#
_symmetry.space_group_name_H-M   'P 1'
#
loop_
_entity.id
_entity.type
_entity.pdbx_description
1 polymer ?
#
loop_
_entity_poly.entity_id
_entity_poly.type
_entity_poly.pdbx_seq_one_letter_code
_entity_poly.pdbx_strand_id
1 'polypeptide(L)'
;MADDHTKVQEFFGARAAGWDSRFPDDGPAYAAAVADLDLRPGDRVLDAGCGTGRALEPLRAAVGPRGSVVGVDLTPEMLHEAARAGRGRSGLLVLGDVGRLPLRSGSLDAVFGAGLISHLPDPAENLRELGRVVRPGGALALFHPIGRAALAARHGRTITDDDLRAETNLRPLLAGSGWRLTSYTDRDDRFLALAVRETGS
;
A
#
# COMPACT_ATOMS: atom_id res chain seq x y z
N MET A 1 10.40 9.88 14.89
CA MET A 1 10.68 8.75 13.95
C MET A 1 10.80 7.40 14.69
N ALA A 2 11.82 7.15 15.56
CA ALA A 2 11.89 5.84 16.24
C ALA A 2 10.66 5.54 17.14
N ASP A 3 10.12 6.52 17.83
CA ASP A 3 8.92 6.40 18.67
C ASP A 3 7.65 6.09 17.87
N ASP A 4 7.53 6.63 16.66
CA ASP A 4 6.37 6.41 15.79
C ASP A 4 6.39 5.01 15.17
N HIS A 5 7.57 4.51 14.78
CA HIS A 5 7.72 3.12 14.30
C HIS A 5 7.36 2.11 15.39
N THR A 6 7.80 2.34 16.62
CA THR A 6 7.46 1.48 17.77
C THR A 6 5.95 1.42 18.00
N LYS A 7 5.25 2.57 17.96
CA LYS A 7 3.79 2.61 18.10
C LYS A 7 3.06 1.85 17.00
N VAL A 8 3.52 1.99 15.73
CA VAL A 8 2.98 1.27 14.59
C VAL A 8 3.17 -0.25 14.76
N GLN A 9 4.39 -0.68 15.13
CA GLN A 9 4.70 -2.10 15.36
C GLN A 9 3.86 -2.68 16.51
N GLU A 10 3.75 -2.00 17.64
CA GLU A 10 2.93 -2.43 18.78
C GLU A 10 1.45 -2.54 18.41
N PHE A 11 0.91 -1.55 17.67
CA PHE A 11 -0.47 -1.53 17.24
C PHE A 11 -0.82 -2.71 16.34
N PHE A 12 0.00 -2.96 15.31
CA PHE A 12 -0.23 -4.03 14.34
C PHE A 12 0.20 -5.39 14.87
N GLY A 13 1.29 -5.47 15.61
CA GLY A 13 1.79 -6.72 16.21
C GLY A 13 0.76 -7.36 17.13
N ALA A 14 0.14 -6.59 18.02
CA ALA A 14 -0.91 -7.07 18.92
C ALA A 14 -2.17 -7.59 18.19
N ARG A 15 -2.33 -7.27 16.90
CA ARG A 15 -3.53 -7.60 16.09
C ARG A 15 -3.27 -8.63 15.00
N ALA A 16 -2.01 -8.95 14.73
CA ALA A 16 -1.59 -9.76 13.58
C ALA A 16 -2.27 -11.13 13.54
N ALA A 17 -2.23 -11.88 14.63
CA ALA A 17 -2.77 -13.25 14.71
C ALA A 17 -4.27 -13.37 14.38
N GLY A 18 -5.03 -12.31 14.56
CA GLY A 18 -6.47 -12.28 14.26
C GLY A 18 -6.82 -11.40 13.05
N TRP A 19 -5.83 -10.90 12.32
CA TRP A 19 -6.06 -9.88 11.27
C TRP A 19 -6.98 -10.38 10.16
N ASP A 20 -6.64 -11.50 9.55
CA ASP A 20 -7.39 -12.03 8.41
C ASP A 20 -8.81 -12.48 8.78
N SER A 21 -9.00 -13.02 9.98
CA SER A 21 -10.32 -13.44 10.45
C SER A 21 -11.28 -12.28 10.75
N ARG A 22 -10.75 -11.07 10.93
CA ARG A 22 -11.58 -9.86 11.08
C ARG A 22 -12.11 -9.31 9.76
N PHE A 23 -11.48 -9.70 8.65
CA PHE A 23 -11.76 -9.17 7.32
C PHE A 23 -11.80 -10.29 6.28
N PRO A 24 -12.64 -11.33 6.48
CA PRO A 24 -12.61 -12.54 5.64
C PRO A 24 -12.99 -12.26 4.18
N ASP A 25 -13.82 -11.26 3.93
CA ASP A 25 -14.46 -11.00 2.64
C ASP A 25 -13.75 -9.95 1.79
N ASP A 26 -12.61 -9.40 2.24
CA ASP A 26 -11.92 -8.32 1.50
C ASP A 26 -11.16 -8.81 0.24
N GLY A 27 -10.95 -10.11 0.07
CA GLY A 27 -10.19 -10.67 -1.06
C GLY A 27 -10.60 -10.13 -2.43
N PRO A 28 -11.90 -10.13 -2.80
CA PRO A 28 -12.36 -9.58 -4.07
C PRO A 28 -12.05 -8.09 -4.25
N ALA A 29 -12.10 -7.29 -3.17
CA ALA A 29 -11.78 -5.87 -3.22
C ALA A 29 -10.29 -5.62 -3.50
N TYR A 30 -9.39 -6.43 -2.91
CA TYR A 30 -7.96 -6.40 -3.23
C TYR A 30 -7.70 -6.77 -4.68
N ALA A 31 -8.31 -7.83 -5.19
CA ALA A 31 -8.16 -8.26 -6.59
C ALA A 31 -8.63 -7.17 -7.57
N ALA A 32 -9.77 -6.53 -7.30
CA ALA A 32 -10.28 -5.44 -8.11
C ALA A 32 -9.33 -4.22 -8.09
N ALA A 33 -8.81 -3.83 -6.92
CA ALA A 33 -7.88 -2.71 -6.81
C ALA A 33 -6.54 -2.98 -7.51
N VAL A 34 -6.06 -4.23 -7.49
CA VAL A 34 -4.86 -4.64 -8.25
C VAL A 34 -5.13 -4.61 -9.75
N ALA A 35 -6.33 -5.00 -10.21
CA ALA A 35 -6.69 -4.92 -11.62
C ALA A 35 -6.71 -3.46 -12.14
N ASP A 36 -7.17 -2.52 -11.31
CA ASP A 36 -7.17 -1.08 -11.65
C ASP A 36 -5.75 -0.48 -11.76
N LEU A 37 -4.71 -1.15 -11.24
CA LEU A 37 -3.31 -0.72 -11.34
C LEU A 37 -2.71 -0.99 -12.74
N ASP A 38 -3.40 -1.73 -13.58
CA ASP A 38 -3.04 -2.04 -14.99
C ASP A 38 -1.63 -2.61 -15.15
N LEU A 39 -1.28 -3.57 -14.28
CA LEU A 39 0.02 -4.24 -14.30
C LEU A 39 0.17 -5.13 -15.54
N ARG A 40 1.39 -5.23 -16.03
CA ARG A 40 1.74 -6.08 -17.19
C ARG A 40 2.50 -7.33 -16.77
N PRO A 41 2.37 -8.42 -17.51
CA PRO A 41 3.22 -9.60 -17.30
C PRO A 41 4.70 -9.24 -17.40
N GLY A 42 5.44 -9.53 -16.35
CA GLY A 42 6.87 -9.19 -16.21
C GLY A 42 7.17 -7.99 -15.34
N ASP A 43 6.16 -7.21 -14.91
CA ASP A 43 6.34 -6.06 -14.03
C ASP A 43 6.91 -6.47 -12.65
N ARG A 44 7.61 -5.54 -12.05
CA ARG A 44 8.20 -5.63 -10.70
C ARG A 44 7.42 -4.72 -9.77
N VAL A 45 6.75 -5.30 -8.78
CA VAL A 45 5.80 -4.59 -7.91
C VAL A 45 6.18 -4.72 -6.46
N LEU A 46 6.04 -3.62 -5.73
CA LEU A 46 6.13 -3.56 -4.27
C LEU A 46 4.71 -3.53 -3.69
N ASP A 47 4.43 -4.41 -2.73
CA ASP A 47 3.33 -4.28 -1.78
C ASP A 47 3.89 -3.57 -0.54
N ALA A 48 3.65 -2.26 -0.42
CA ALA A 48 4.18 -1.41 0.63
C ALA A 48 3.26 -1.43 1.86
N GLY A 49 3.78 -1.82 3.02
CA GLY A 49 2.98 -2.11 4.20
C GLY A 49 2.10 -3.33 3.97
N CYS A 50 2.70 -4.43 3.49
CA CYS A 50 1.96 -5.60 3.01
C CYS A 50 1.14 -6.32 4.09
N GLY A 51 1.41 -6.06 5.37
CA GLY A 51 0.74 -6.71 6.49
C GLY A 51 0.80 -8.22 6.39
N THR A 52 -0.35 -8.87 6.49
CA THR A 52 -0.48 -10.32 6.30
C THR A 52 -0.36 -10.76 4.82
N GLY A 53 -0.09 -9.86 3.87
CA GLY A 53 0.20 -10.16 2.47
C GLY A 53 -1.03 -10.44 1.60
N ARG A 54 -2.17 -9.80 1.86
CA ARG A 54 -3.43 -10.04 1.15
C ARG A 54 -3.40 -9.63 -0.32
N ALA A 55 -2.55 -8.66 -0.69
CA ALA A 55 -2.37 -8.24 -2.08
C ALA A 55 -1.39 -9.13 -2.87
N LEU A 56 -0.54 -9.93 -2.20
CA LEU A 56 0.55 -10.66 -2.88
C LEU A 56 0.05 -11.64 -3.94
N GLU A 57 -1.04 -12.37 -3.67
CA GLU A 57 -1.58 -13.32 -4.64
C GLU A 57 -2.17 -12.63 -5.89
N PRO A 58 -3.08 -11.64 -5.77
CA PRO A 58 -3.56 -10.91 -6.95
C PRO A 58 -2.44 -10.16 -7.69
N LEU A 59 -1.45 -9.58 -6.99
CA LEU A 59 -0.28 -8.97 -7.64
C LEU A 59 0.53 -10.01 -8.42
N ARG A 60 0.80 -11.19 -7.85
CA ARG A 60 1.49 -12.30 -8.52
C ARG A 60 0.73 -12.76 -9.75
N ALA A 61 -0.58 -12.88 -9.66
CA ALA A 61 -1.42 -13.27 -10.80
C ALA A 61 -1.32 -12.23 -11.94
N ALA A 62 -1.33 -10.93 -11.62
CA ALA A 62 -1.24 -9.86 -12.59
C ALA A 62 0.13 -9.81 -13.31
N VAL A 63 1.24 -9.89 -12.56
CA VAL A 63 2.58 -9.79 -13.16
C VAL A 63 3.07 -11.11 -13.76
N GLY A 64 2.44 -12.22 -13.45
CA GLY A 64 2.76 -13.56 -13.97
C GLY A 64 4.16 -14.08 -13.56
N PRO A 65 4.60 -15.21 -14.10
CA PRO A 65 5.80 -15.92 -13.62
C PRO A 65 7.11 -15.15 -13.92
N ARG A 66 7.12 -14.27 -14.90
CA ARG A 66 8.31 -13.45 -15.24
C ARG A 66 8.40 -12.15 -14.44
N GLY A 67 7.32 -11.73 -13.78
CA GLY A 67 7.32 -10.57 -12.91
C GLY A 67 7.88 -10.88 -11.53
N SER A 68 8.00 -9.86 -10.70
CA SER A 68 8.39 -10.03 -9.30
C SER A 68 7.46 -9.23 -8.38
N VAL A 69 7.17 -9.82 -7.22
CA VAL A 69 6.38 -9.17 -6.16
C VAL A 69 7.21 -9.21 -4.88
N VAL A 70 7.36 -8.06 -4.25
CA VAL A 70 8.02 -7.91 -2.95
C VAL A 70 7.03 -7.28 -2.00
N GLY A 71 6.76 -7.92 -0.88
CA GLY A 71 5.99 -7.35 0.23
C GLY A 71 6.94 -6.85 1.31
N VAL A 72 6.82 -5.58 1.68
CA VAL A 72 7.58 -4.97 2.78
C VAL A 72 6.62 -4.58 3.87
N ASP A 73 6.92 -4.97 5.11
CA ASP A 73 6.19 -4.50 6.30
C ASP A 73 7.16 -4.21 7.44
N LEU A 74 6.81 -3.23 8.26
CA LEU A 74 7.59 -2.86 9.44
C LEU A 74 7.38 -3.82 10.62
N THR A 75 6.27 -4.60 10.61
CA THR A 75 5.79 -5.41 11.72
C THR A 75 6.14 -6.89 11.52
N PRO A 76 7.07 -7.47 12.31
CA PRO A 76 7.48 -8.86 12.17
C PRO A 76 6.32 -9.85 12.29
N GLU A 77 5.37 -9.59 13.21
CA GLU A 77 4.21 -10.45 13.47
C GLU A 77 3.27 -10.52 12.26
N MET A 78 3.11 -9.41 11.51
CA MET A 78 2.35 -9.39 10.26
C MET A 78 2.98 -10.29 9.20
N LEU A 79 4.31 -10.18 9.02
CA LEU A 79 5.04 -11.01 8.07
C LEU A 79 5.04 -12.50 8.48
N HIS A 80 5.06 -12.78 9.78
CA HIS A 80 4.92 -14.14 10.30
C HIS A 80 3.56 -14.75 9.90
N GLU A 81 2.47 -14.01 10.07
CA GLU A 81 1.13 -14.44 9.63
C GLU A 81 1.04 -14.59 8.11
N ALA A 82 1.66 -13.67 7.34
CA ALA A 82 1.76 -13.82 5.88
C ALA A 82 2.46 -15.13 5.48
N ALA A 83 3.57 -15.46 6.14
CA ALA A 83 4.32 -16.69 5.90
C ALA A 83 3.50 -17.94 6.30
N ARG A 84 2.82 -17.92 7.45
CA ARG A 84 1.93 -19.01 7.90
C ARG A 84 0.77 -19.25 6.93
N ALA A 85 0.22 -18.18 6.37
CA ALA A 85 -0.83 -18.26 5.33
C ALA A 85 -0.30 -18.73 3.96
N GLY A 86 1.02 -19.01 3.85
CA GLY A 86 1.64 -19.48 2.62
C GLY A 86 1.84 -18.40 1.55
N ARG A 87 1.63 -17.13 1.87
CA ARG A 87 1.69 -15.99 0.92
C ARG A 87 3.10 -15.66 0.44
N GLY A 88 4.14 -16.14 1.15
CA GLY A 88 5.52 -16.11 0.68
C GLY A 88 5.79 -16.85 -0.65
N ARG A 89 4.83 -17.69 -1.11
CA ARG A 89 4.88 -18.30 -2.45
C ARG A 89 4.51 -17.32 -3.56
N SER A 90 3.75 -16.29 -3.23
CA SER A 90 3.29 -15.27 -4.19
C SER A 90 4.21 -14.05 -4.26
N GLY A 91 5.03 -13.81 -3.24
CA GLY A 91 5.98 -12.69 -3.20
C GLY A 91 7.04 -12.87 -2.12
N LEU A 92 8.17 -12.17 -2.28
CA LEU A 92 9.21 -12.10 -1.26
C LEU A 92 8.71 -11.25 -0.08
N LEU A 93 8.77 -11.80 1.13
CA LEU A 93 8.44 -11.07 2.36
C LEU A 93 9.70 -10.46 2.96
N VAL A 94 9.69 -9.17 3.20
CA VAL A 94 10.84 -8.40 3.70
C VAL A 94 10.42 -7.56 4.91
N LEU A 95 11.12 -7.73 6.03
CA LEU A 95 11.00 -6.83 7.16
C LEU A 95 11.74 -5.54 6.85
N GLY A 96 11.03 -4.41 6.83
CA GLY A 96 11.63 -3.13 6.50
C GLY A 96 10.68 -1.95 6.61
N ASP A 97 11.28 -0.77 6.56
CA ASP A 97 10.58 0.50 6.55
C ASP A 97 10.37 0.97 5.10
N VAL A 98 9.13 1.29 4.74
CA VAL A 98 8.78 1.83 3.41
C VAL A 98 9.35 3.23 3.17
N GLY A 99 9.74 3.94 4.22
CA GLY A 99 10.47 5.20 4.15
C GLY A 99 11.97 5.05 3.87
N ARG A 100 12.50 3.81 3.87
CA ARG A 100 13.93 3.53 3.66
C ARG A 100 14.15 2.16 3.02
N LEU A 101 13.78 2.06 1.77
CA LEU A 101 13.80 0.80 1.03
C LEU A 101 15.21 0.43 0.54
N PRO A 102 15.70 -0.81 0.77
CA PRO A 102 16.98 -1.29 0.26
C PRO A 102 16.88 -1.67 -1.24
N LEU A 103 16.20 -0.84 -2.02
CA LEU A 103 15.95 -1.04 -3.45
C LEU A 103 16.62 0.06 -4.26
N ARG A 104 17.07 -0.29 -5.47
CA ARG A 104 17.67 0.69 -6.40
C ARG A 104 16.61 1.65 -6.92
N SER A 105 17.02 2.91 -7.18
CA SER A 105 16.18 3.89 -7.84
C SER A 105 15.69 3.37 -9.19
N GLY A 106 14.38 3.57 -9.47
CA GLY A 106 13.76 3.18 -10.74
C GLY A 106 13.74 1.67 -11.00
N SER A 107 13.89 0.83 -9.97
CA SER A 107 13.94 -0.63 -10.13
C SER A 107 12.56 -1.29 -10.17
N LEU A 108 11.49 -0.56 -9.86
CA LEU A 108 10.12 -1.07 -9.82
C LEU A 108 9.26 -0.43 -10.90
N ASP A 109 8.24 -1.15 -11.34
CA ASP A 109 7.23 -0.69 -12.27
C ASP A 109 6.02 -0.10 -11.56
N ALA A 110 5.68 -0.62 -10.37
CA ALA A 110 4.56 -0.12 -9.57
C ALA A 110 4.73 -0.36 -8.07
N VAL A 111 3.93 0.39 -7.29
CA VAL A 111 3.71 0.19 -5.86
C VAL A 111 2.21 0.07 -5.57
N PHE A 112 1.85 -0.88 -4.74
CA PHE A 112 0.53 -1.04 -4.14
C PHE A 112 0.65 -0.81 -2.63
N GLY A 113 -0.21 0.01 -2.04
CA GLY A 113 -0.23 0.28 -0.60
C GLY A 113 -1.66 0.23 -0.06
N ALA A 114 -2.01 -0.86 0.63
CA ALA A 114 -3.32 -1.02 1.25
C ALA A 114 -3.30 -0.53 2.71
N GLY A 115 -4.18 0.43 3.05
CA GLY A 115 -4.24 1.00 4.40
C GLY A 115 -2.99 1.79 4.81
N LEU A 116 -2.06 2.03 3.89
CA LEU A 116 -0.71 2.52 4.16
C LEU A 116 -0.68 3.99 4.60
N ILE A 117 -1.27 4.89 3.80
CA ILE A 117 -1.02 6.34 3.89
C ILE A 117 -1.32 6.94 5.27
N SER A 118 -2.30 6.41 5.98
CA SER A 118 -2.71 6.90 7.31
C SER A 118 -1.77 6.46 8.44
N HIS A 119 -0.81 5.60 8.16
CA HIS A 119 0.13 5.05 9.15
C HIS A 119 1.59 5.47 8.88
N LEU A 120 1.80 6.30 7.87
CA LEU A 120 3.13 6.83 7.56
C LEU A 120 3.46 7.99 8.51
N PRO A 121 4.60 7.97 9.21
CA PRO A 121 5.01 9.06 10.11
C PRO A 121 5.26 10.38 9.37
N ASP A 122 5.87 10.32 8.19
CA ASP A 122 6.06 11.44 7.27
C ASP A 122 5.57 11.03 5.88
N PRO A 123 4.28 11.24 5.57
CA PRO A 123 3.70 10.83 4.30
C PRO A 123 4.42 11.41 3.07
N ALA A 124 4.92 12.65 3.16
CA ALA A 124 5.61 13.29 2.04
C ALA A 124 6.98 12.63 1.77
N GLU A 125 7.78 12.39 2.81
CA GLU A 125 9.07 11.69 2.67
C GLU A 125 8.88 10.24 2.21
N ASN A 126 7.95 9.52 2.82
CA ASN A 126 7.66 8.15 2.44
C ASN A 126 7.20 8.04 0.97
N LEU A 127 6.34 8.94 0.50
CA LEU A 127 5.92 8.98 -0.91
C LEU A 127 7.07 9.31 -1.85
N ARG A 128 8.03 10.18 -1.44
CA ARG A 128 9.25 10.43 -2.23
C ARG A 128 10.14 9.19 -2.31
N GLU A 129 10.28 8.44 -1.22
CA GLU A 129 11.04 7.19 -1.22
C GLU A 129 10.38 6.13 -2.12
N LEU A 130 9.05 5.98 -2.06
CA LEU A 130 8.32 5.15 -3.02
C LEU A 130 8.53 5.63 -4.46
N GLY A 131 8.53 6.95 -4.69
CA GLY A 131 8.87 7.55 -5.98
C GLY A 131 10.30 7.26 -6.42
N ARG A 132 11.26 7.27 -5.51
CA ARG A 132 12.66 6.94 -5.83
C ARG A 132 12.80 5.53 -6.42
N VAL A 133 12.15 4.54 -5.83
CA VAL A 133 12.28 3.14 -6.25
C VAL A 133 11.47 2.77 -7.49
N VAL A 134 10.41 3.52 -7.80
CA VAL A 134 9.60 3.34 -9.01
C VAL A 134 10.23 4.07 -10.18
N ARG A 135 10.22 3.49 -11.38
CA ARG A 135 10.68 4.16 -12.61
C ARG A 135 9.78 5.34 -13.00
N PRO A 136 10.28 6.33 -13.74
CA PRO A 136 9.42 7.36 -14.33
C PRO A 136 8.28 6.74 -15.15
N GLY A 137 7.07 7.26 -14.98
CA GLY A 137 5.86 6.71 -15.59
C GLY A 137 5.31 5.44 -14.94
N GLY A 138 5.97 4.93 -13.88
CA GLY A 138 5.45 3.82 -13.09
C GLY A 138 4.29 4.22 -12.18
N ALA A 139 3.55 3.24 -11.68
CA ALA A 139 2.27 3.45 -11.02
C ALA A 139 2.34 3.35 -9.49
N LEU A 140 1.42 4.05 -8.82
CA LEU A 140 1.13 3.92 -7.39
C LEU A 140 -0.38 3.73 -7.20
N ALA A 141 -0.76 2.74 -6.40
CA ALA A 141 -2.11 2.60 -5.87
C ALA A 141 -2.11 2.75 -4.35
N LEU A 142 -2.91 3.69 -3.85
CA LEU A 142 -3.25 3.79 -2.44
C LEU A 142 -4.69 3.30 -2.28
N PHE A 143 -4.85 2.21 -1.54
CA PHE A 143 -6.10 1.45 -1.46
C PHE A 143 -6.57 1.26 -0.02
N HIS A 144 -7.88 1.16 0.15
CA HIS A 144 -8.51 0.61 1.36
C HIS A 144 -9.85 -0.05 0.95
N PRO A 145 -10.19 -1.26 1.48
CA PRO A 145 -11.39 -2.00 1.09
C PRO A 145 -12.71 -1.34 1.55
N ILE A 146 -12.61 -0.22 2.25
CA ILE A 146 -13.75 0.57 2.73
C ILE A 146 -13.44 2.04 2.47
N GLY A 147 -14.41 2.81 2.00
CA GLY A 147 -14.29 4.25 1.81
C GLY A 147 -14.16 5.01 3.13
N ARG A 148 -13.72 6.27 3.04
CA ARG A 148 -13.37 7.09 4.21
C ARG A 148 -14.56 7.29 5.16
N ALA A 149 -15.75 7.61 4.62
CA ALA A 149 -16.94 7.83 5.41
C ALA A 149 -17.38 6.58 6.17
N ALA A 150 -17.46 5.45 5.47
CA ALA A 150 -17.84 4.17 6.05
C ALA A 150 -16.81 3.68 7.09
N LEU A 151 -15.50 3.90 6.85
CA LEU A 151 -14.45 3.57 7.81
C LEU A 151 -14.53 4.44 9.07
N ALA A 152 -14.75 5.74 8.94
CA ALA A 152 -14.93 6.65 10.07
C ALA A 152 -16.14 6.23 10.91
N ALA A 153 -17.27 5.95 10.25
CA ALA A 153 -18.50 5.50 10.91
C ALA A 153 -18.31 4.19 11.70
N ARG A 154 -17.56 3.20 11.13
CA ARG A 154 -17.21 1.95 11.85
C ARG A 154 -16.45 2.18 13.15
N HIS A 155 -15.70 3.27 13.24
CA HIS A 155 -14.94 3.65 14.42
C HIS A 155 -15.67 4.67 15.31
N GLY A 156 -16.96 4.95 15.03
CA GLY A 156 -17.74 5.97 15.76
C GLY A 156 -17.20 7.40 15.59
N ARG A 157 -16.53 7.68 14.46
CA ARG A 157 -15.93 8.97 14.11
C ARG A 157 -16.59 9.56 12.88
N THR A 158 -16.47 10.87 12.71
CA THR A 158 -16.80 11.58 11.47
C THR A 158 -15.52 11.84 10.67
N ILE A 159 -15.66 12.02 9.36
CA ILE A 159 -14.55 12.50 8.53
C ILE A 159 -14.18 13.92 8.97
N THR A 160 -12.91 14.20 9.01
CA THR A 160 -12.33 15.52 9.28
C THR A 160 -11.71 16.11 8.01
N ASP A 161 -11.57 17.44 7.94
CA ASP A 161 -11.03 18.13 6.77
C ASP A 161 -9.52 17.85 6.57
N ASP A 162 -8.82 17.38 7.62
CA ASP A 162 -7.40 17.01 7.61
C ASP A 162 -7.13 15.53 7.24
N ASP A 163 -8.16 14.75 6.90
CA ASP A 163 -7.96 13.37 6.42
C ASP A 163 -7.06 13.37 5.16
N LEU A 164 -5.87 12.79 5.29
CA LEU A 164 -4.88 12.70 4.20
C LEU A 164 -5.41 12.00 2.94
N ARG A 165 -6.43 11.16 3.07
CA ARG A 165 -7.07 10.48 1.95
C ARG A 165 -8.13 11.34 1.25
N ALA A 166 -8.52 12.51 1.79
CA ALA A 166 -9.36 13.43 1.07
C ALA A 166 -8.65 13.89 -0.22
N GLU A 167 -9.36 13.94 -1.34
CA GLU A 167 -8.75 14.33 -2.62
C GLU A 167 -8.08 15.69 -2.54
N THR A 168 -8.70 16.63 -1.81
CA THR A 168 -8.18 17.99 -1.57
C THR A 168 -6.84 18.03 -0.85
N ASN A 169 -6.55 17.03 0.00
CA ASN A 169 -5.30 16.89 0.73
C ASN A 169 -4.32 15.96 0.01
N LEU A 170 -4.82 14.85 -0.54
CA LEU A 170 -4.01 13.83 -1.17
C LEU A 170 -3.38 14.33 -2.49
N ARG A 171 -4.12 15.07 -3.30
CA ARG A 171 -3.63 15.58 -4.59
C ARG A 171 -2.40 16.48 -4.44
N PRO A 172 -2.38 17.53 -3.60
CA PRO A 172 -1.18 18.33 -3.39
C PRO A 172 -0.05 17.56 -2.70
N LEU A 173 -0.35 16.65 -1.79
CA LEU A 173 0.65 15.78 -1.15
C LEU A 173 1.37 14.90 -2.17
N LEU A 174 0.63 14.25 -3.06
CA LEU A 174 1.19 13.45 -4.15
C LEU A 174 2.03 14.32 -5.10
N ALA A 175 1.51 15.46 -5.55
CA ALA A 175 2.22 16.36 -6.45
C ALA A 175 3.54 16.86 -5.82
N GLY A 176 3.55 17.26 -4.55
CA GLY A 176 4.75 17.67 -3.82
C GLY A 176 5.75 16.53 -3.56
N SER A 177 5.36 15.28 -3.84
CA SER A 177 6.18 14.09 -3.67
C SER A 177 6.56 13.40 -4.99
N GLY A 178 6.32 14.08 -6.14
CA GLY A 178 6.70 13.59 -7.47
C GLY A 178 5.71 12.61 -8.09
N TRP A 179 4.44 12.64 -7.65
CA TRP A 179 3.37 11.80 -8.18
C TRP A 179 2.22 12.65 -8.73
N ARG A 180 1.69 12.28 -9.87
CA ARG A 180 0.49 12.88 -10.45
C ARG A 180 -0.71 11.95 -10.24
N LEU A 181 -1.69 12.40 -9.47
CA LEU A 181 -2.95 11.67 -9.26
C LEU A 181 -3.71 11.55 -10.59
N THR A 182 -4.04 10.33 -11.01
CA THR A 182 -4.71 10.02 -12.28
C THR A 182 -6.15 9.57 -12.11
N SER A 183 -6.46 8.92 -10.98
CA SER A 183 -7.81 8.46 -10.66
C SER A 183 -8.04 8.55 -9.14
N TYR A 184 -9.25 8.89 -8.76
CA TYR A 184 -9.67 8.95 -7.36
C TYR A 184 -11.08 8.37 -7.22
N THR A 185 -11.23 7.43 -6.31
CA THR A 185 -12.51 6.81 -5.94
C THR A 185 -12.61 6.74 -4.43
N ASP A 186 -13.69 7.26 -3.88
CA ASP A 186 -14.02 7.16 -2.45
C ASP A 186 -15.52 6.89 -2.34
N ARG A 187 -15.88 5.63 -2.17
CA ARG A 187 -17.26 5.13 -2.01
C ARG A 187 -17.31 4.25 -0.77
N ASP A 188 -18.49 3.95 -0.27
CA ASP A 188 -18.65 3.14 0.95
C ASP A 188 -17.92 1.81 0.88
N ASP A 189 -17.87 1.20 -0.31
CA ASP A 189 -17.28 -0.11 -0.58
C ASP A 189 -15.79 -0.09 -0.94
N ARG A 190 -15.18 1.09 -1.14
CA ARG A 190 -13.72 1.21 -1.36
C ARG A 190 -13.21 2.65 -1.40
N PHE A 191 -11.97 2.81 -1.00
CA PHE A 191 -11.11 3.95 -1.35
C PHE A 191 -10.01 3.47 -2.29
N LEU A 192 -9.79 4.19 -3.40
CA LEU A 192 -8.66 3.94 -4.31
C LEU A 192 -8.20 5.25 -4.95
N ALA A 193 -6.91 5.55 -4.78
CA ALA A 193 -6.23 6.63 -5.48
C ALA A 193 -5.11 6.04 -6.34
N LEU A 194 -5.15 6.30 -7.64
CA LEU A 194 -4.11 5.92 -8.58
C LEU A 194 -3.29 7.13 -8.97
N ALA A 195 -1.98 6.96 -8.98
CA ALA A 195 -1.05 8.01 -9.39
C ALA A 195 0.07 7.43 -10.27
N VAL A 196 0.68 8.30 -11.06
CA VAL A 196 1.81 7.99 -11.92
C VAL A 196 3.00 8.82 -11.48
N ARG A 197 4.17 8.19 -11.38
CA ARG A 197 5.42 8.90 -11.09
C ARG A 197 5.75 9.86 -12.21
N GLU A 198 5.94 11.12 -11.87
CA GLU A 198 6.36 12.13 -12.85
C GLU A 198 7.81 11.92 -13.29
N THR A 199 8.06 12.23 -14.55
CA THR A 199 9.44 12.39 -15.05
C THR A 199 9.97 13.67 -14.44
N GLY A 200 11.01 13.60 -13.62
CA GLY A 200 11.67 14.81 -13.11
C GLY A 200 12.06 15.71 -14.27
N SER A 201 11.72 16.97 -14.13
CA SER A 201 12.16 18.04 -15.04
C SER A 201 13.64 18.24 -14.92
#